data_a68e043ccf851efc38985227c382497b
#
_entry.id   a68e043ccf851efc38985227c382497b
#
_cell.length_a   1.000
_cell.length_b   1.000
_cell.length_c   1.000
_cell.angle_alpha   90.00
_cell.angle_beta   90.00
_cell.angle_gamma   90.00
#
_symmetry.space_group_name_H-M   'P 1'
#
loop_
_entity.id
_entity.type
_entity.pdbx_description
1 polymer ?
#
loop_
_entity_poly.entity_id
_entity_poly.type
_entity_poly.pdbx_seq_one_letter_code
_entity_poly.pdbx_strand_id
1 'polypeptide(L)'
;MGEAGGERLILITGATGHLGANLVRRLIEDRHKVRVLVRDRGHEAALEGLEVERVYGDLRDLSAARAAVAGCTHVYHCAAKVSTIDGDAAHRREIYECNVLGTHHLLRTAREAGVVRVVVTGSFSAVGHRLDDPSAPSDETLQVYPFERLMPYERSKVLVEHECLKAVIEGLDVVMATCCAIIGGNDFLPSRLGRTLCDFVNGRLRAYIRGGFEFVAARDIVAGHLLCMERGRTGHKYIFSTEFLLLDELLGMFTQVSGVASPCRRLPAPLMLACSEITSFYLSRFH
;
A
#
# COMPACT_ATOMS: atom_id res chain seq x y z
N MET A 1 12.52 -28.28 18.90
CA MET A 1 13.75 -28.62 18.16
C MET A 1 14.06 -27.39 17.32
N GLY A 2 15.12 -26.63 17.72
CA GLY A 2 15.49 -25.36 17.09
C GLY A 2 16.10 -25.65 15.73
N GLU A 3 15.48 -25.13 14.69
CA GLU A 3 16.13 -25.04 13.38
C GLU A 3 17.30 -24.07 13.49
N ALA A 4 18.45 -24.50 13.01
CA ALA A 4 19.68 -23.74 12.93
C ALA A 4 19.41 -22.38 12.26
N GLY A 5 19.54 -21.30 13.02
CA GLY A 5 19.30 -19.94 12.57
C GLY A 5 20.34 -19.47 11.56
N GLY A 6 20.18 -19.87 10.31
CA GLY A 6 20.79 -19.16 9.18
C GLY A 6 20.26 -17.74 9.18
N GLU A 7 21.17 -16.77 9.14
CA GLU A 7 20.84 -15.34 9.11
C GLU A 7 19.86 -15.04 7.97
N ARG A 8 18.61 -14.72 8.31
CA ARG A 8 17.54 -14.48 7.32
C ARG A 8 17.77 -13.14 6.64
N LEU A 9 18.05 -13.14 5.35
CA LEU A 9 18.05 -11.94 4.54
C LEU A 9 16.63 -11.71 4.03
N ILE A 10 16.04 -10.56 4.39
CA ILE A 10 14.66 -10.21 4.09
C ILE A 10 14.65 -9.06 3.08
N LEU A 11 13.99 -9.25 1.93
CA LEU A 11 13.77 -8.19 0.97
C LEU A 11 12.52 -7.39 1.30
N ILE A 12 12.63 -6.06 1.26
CA ILE A 12 11.50 -5.13 1.29
C ILE A 12 11.49 -4.32 0.00
N THR A 13 10.41 -4.39 -0.77
CA THR A 13 10.15 -3.46 -1.87
C THR A 13 9.23 -2.35 -1.39
N GLY A 14 9.36 -1.15 -1.93
CA GLY A 14 8.62 0.01 -1.45
C GLY A 14 9.09 0.53 -0.08
N ALA A 15 10.33 0.27 0.29
CA ALA A 15 10.95 0.62 1.57
C ALA A 15 10.98 2.14 1.86
N THR A 16 10.87 2.98 0.84
CA THR A 16 10.82 4.45 0.98
C THR A 16 9.40 5.00 1.18
N GLY A 17 8.36 4.17 1.01
CA GLY A 17 6.97 4.53 1.28
C GLY A 17 6.61 4.40 2.76
N HIS A 18 5.44 4.92 3.16
CA HIS A 18 5.01 4.99 4.56
C HIS A 18 5.05 3.63 5.28
N LEU A 19 4.42 2.60 4.73
CA LEU A 19 4.43 1.24 5.31
C LEU A 19 5.84 0.63 5.29
N GLY A 20 6.51 0.67 4.14
CA GLY A 20 7.82 0.07 3.98
C GLY A 20 8.88 0.68 4.90
N ALA A 21 8.87 2.01 5.09
CA ALA A 21 9.79 2.69 6.01
C ALA A 21 9.61 2.26 7.47
N ASN A 22 8.37 2.02 7.90
CA ASN A 22 8.07 1.50 9.24
C ASN A 22 8.48 0.03 9.37
N LEU A 23 8.22 -0.78 8.34
CA LEU A 23 8.57 -2.21 8.33
C LEU A 23 10.09 -2.42 8.34
N VAL A 24 10.86 -1.62 7.56
CA VAL A 24 12.33 -1.65 7.60
C VAL A 24 12.86 -1.41 9.01
N ARG A 25 12.38 -0.36 9.68
CA ARG A 25 12.81 -0.03 11.05
C ARG A 25 12.52 -1.16 12.00
N ARG A 26 11.32 -1.69 11.97
CA ARG A 26 10.91 -2.79 12.84
C ARG A 26 11.77 -4.04 12.63
N LEU A 27 12.06 -4.42 11.38
CA LEU A 27 12.90 -5.59 11.10
C LEU A 27 14.36 -5.40 11.56
N ILE A 28 14.89 -4.17 11.47
CA ILE A 28 16.22 -3.84 12.02
C ILE A 28 16.19 -3.92 13.54
N GLU A 29 15.17 -3.38 14.21
CA GLU A 29 14.97 -3.50 15.67
C GLU A 29 14.92 -4.97 16.12
N ASP A 30 14.27 -5.82 15.33
CA ASP A 30 14.19 -7.27 15.53
C ASP A 30 15.48 -8.00 15.09
N ARG A 31 16.55 -7.26 14.69
CA ARG A 31 17.89 -7.76 14.31
C ARG A 31 17.91 -8.64 13.05
N HIS A 32 17.00 -8.41 12.13
CA HIS A 32 17.04 -9.06 10.83
C HIS A 32 17.98 -8.34 9.87
N LYS A 33 18.62 -9.08 8.96
CA LYS A 33 19.30 -8.51 7.81
C LYS A 33 18.26 -8.09 6.77
N VAL A 34 18.28 -6.83 6.40
CA VAL A 34 17.29 -6.24 5.50
C VAL A 34 17.95 -5.80 4.20
N ARG A 35 17.39 -6.24 3.08
CA ARG A 35 17.66 -5.69 1.75
C ARG A 35 16.45 -4.88 1.29
N VAL A 36 16.71 -3.77 0.60
CA VAL A 36 15.68 -2.93 0.04
C VAL A 36 15.89 -2.74 -1.47
N LEU A 37 14.79 -2.77 -2.23
CA LEU A 37 14.81 -2.36 -3.64
C LEU A 37 14.38 -0.90 -3.72
N VAL A 38 15.25 -0.06 -4.24
CA VAL A 38 15.08 1.40 -4.37
C VAL A 38 15.14 1.80 -5.84
N ARG A 39 14.18 2.60 -6.30
CA ARG A 39 14.13 3.03 -7.71
C ARG A 39 15.12 4.13 -8.05
N ASP A 40 15.33 5.06 -7.13
CA ASP A 40 16.13 6.27 -7.37
C ASP A 40 16.92 6.64 -6.10
N ARG A 41 18.19 7.02 -6.29
CA ARG A 41 19.08 7.48 -5.22
C ARG A 41 18.65 8.82 -4.59
N GLY A 42 17.79 9.61 -5.26
CA GLY A 42 17.34 10.90 -4.77
C GLY A 42 16.24 10.88 -3.71
N HIS A 43 15.64 9.72 -3.41
CA HIS A 43 14.45 9.60 -2.56
C HIS A 43 14.66 8.62 -1.38
N GLU A 44 15.82 8.68 -0.73
CA GLU A 44 16.22 7.73 0.30
C GLU A 44 16.12 8.27 1.73
N ALA A 45 15.53 9.45 1.95
CA ALA A 45 15.39 10.03 3.29
C ALA A 45 14.78 9.07 4.32
N ALA A 46 13.87 8.17 3.87
CA ALA A 46 13.30 7.12 4.70
C ALA A 46 14.32 6.08 5.18
N LEU A 47 15.46 5.95 4.51
CA LEU A 47 16.49 4.93 4.76
C LEU A 47 17.80 5.53 5.30
N GLU A 48 17.80 6.83 5.55
CA GLU A 48 18.98 7.53 6.07
C GLU A 48 19.33 7.01 7.48
N GLY A 49 20.62 6.74 7.70
CA GLY A 49 21.12 6.21 8.96
C GLY A 49 20.75 4.75 9.26
N LEU A 50 20.09 4.04 8.35
CA LEU A 50 19.72 2.64 8.53
C LEU A 50 20.74 1.70 7.86
N GLU A 51 21.14 0.65 8.56
CA GLU A 51 22.00 -0.42 8.04
C GLU A 51 21.16 -1.40 7.22
N VAL A 52 21.00 -1.11 5.92
CA VAL A 52 20.31 -1.96 4.98
C VAL A 52 21.11 -2.14 3.69
N GLU A 53 21.03 -3.31 3.10
CA GLU A 53 21.58 -3.55 1.76
C GLU A 53 20.65 -2.91 0.72
N ARG A 54 21.19 -2.08 -0.18
CA ARG A 54 20.44 -1.39 -1.21
C ARG A 54 20.69 -2.01 -2.57
N VAL A 55 19.61 -2.41 -3.25
CA VAL A 55 19.60 -2.77 -4.66
C VAL A 55 18.84 -1.68 -5.41
N TYR A 56 19.45 -1.15 -6.46
CA TYR A 56 18.83 -0.09 -7.27
C TYR A 56 18.21 -0.68 -8.53
N GLY A 57 16.94 -0.38 -8.77
CA GLY A 57 16.21 -0.87 -9.94
C GLY A 57 14.71 -0.66 -9.84
N ASP A 58 14.01 -0.97 -10.91
CA ASP A 58 12.55 -0.91 -11.00
C ASP A 58 11.99 -2.32 -11.20
N LEU A 59 10.92 -2.67 -10.48
CA LEU A 59 10.25 -3.97 -10.61
C LEU A 59 9.66 -4.23 -12.01
N ARG A 60 9.47 -3.17 -12.80
CA ARG A 60 9.11 -3.31 -14.22
C ARG A 60 10.20 -4.00 -15.04
N ASP A 61 11.43 -3.98 -14.55
CA ASP A 61 12.56 -4.72 -15.11
C ASP A 61 12.74 -6.05 -14.37
N LEU A 62 12.58 -7.15 -15.09
CA LEU A 62 12.76 -8.50 -14.56
C LEU A 62 14.19 -8.75 -14.02
N SER A 63 15.21 -8.11 -14.62
CA SER A 63 16.60 -8.25 -14.16
C SER A 63 16.80 -7.58 -12.80
N ALA A 64 16.18 -6.42 -12.57
CA ALA A 64 16.20 -5.73 -11.28
C ALA A 64 15.45 -6.53 -10.20
N ALA A 65 14.30 -7.12 -10.53
CA ALA A 65 13.57 -8.01 -9.63
C ALA A 65 14.43 -9.22 -9.24
N ARG A 66 15.12 -9.86 -10.21
CA ARG A 66 16.01 -11.01 -9.96
C ARG A 66 17.20 -10.63 -9.08
N ALA A 67 17.84 -9.48 -9.33
CA ALA A 67 18.93 -8.98 -8.49
C ALA A 67 18.47 -8.70 -7.05
N ALA A 68 17.27 -8.15 -6.88
CA ALA A 68 16.72 -7.84 -5.57
C ALA A 68 16.46 -9.09 -4.72
N VAL A 69 15.91 -10.16 -5.30
CA VAL A 69 15.56 -11.39 -4.54
C VAL A 69 16.73 -12.34 -4.32
N ALA A 70 17.85 -12.17 -5.02
CA ALA A 70 18.98 -13.09 -4.97
C ALA A 70 19.50 -13.31 -3.54
N GLY A 71 19.45 -14.54 -3.03
CA GLY A 71 19.87 -14.91 -1.68
C GLY A 71 18.91 -14.50 -0.56
N CYS A 72 17.77 -13.89 -0.86
CA CYS A 72 16.74 -13.58 0.12
C CYS A 72 15.92 -14.83 0.46
N THR A 73 15.57 -14.98 1.74
CA THR A 73 14.71 -16.08 2.21
C THR A 73 13.25 -15.66 2.30
N HIS A 74 12.97 -14.40 2.57
CA HIS A 74 11.63 -13.85 2.75
C HIS A 74 11.49 -12.50 2.05
N VAL A 75 10.27 -12.17 1.62
CA VAL A 75 9.99 -10.91 0.91
C VAL A 75 8.75 -10.24 1.49
N TYR A 76 8.84 -8.95 1.77
CA TYR A 76 7.70 -8.07 1.97
C TYR A 76 7.55 -7.15 0.75
N HIS A 77 6.44 -7.29 0.05
CA HIS A 77 6.15 -6.50 -1.13
C HIS A 77 5.19 -5.36 -0.81
N CYS A 78 5.75 -4.18 -0.50
CA CYS A 78 4.98 -2.97 -0.19
C CYS A 78 5.00 -1.94 -1.34
N ALA A 79 5.73 -2.21 -2.42
CA ALA A 79 5.81 -1.30 -3.55
C ALA A 79 4.48 -1.24 -4.30
N ALA A 80 3.96 -0.03 -4.50
CA ALA A 80 2.83 0.23 -5.38
C ALA A 80 2.84 1.70 -5.84
N LYS A 81 2.32 1.94 -7.04
CA LYS A 81 1.92 3.26 -7.50
C LYS A 81 0.47 3.49 -7.10
N VAL A 82 0.25 4.33 -6.08
CA VAL A 82 -1.09 4.71 -5.60
C VAL A 82 -1.61 5.88 -6.42
N SER A 83 -2.85 5.79 -6.91
CA SER A 83 -3.53 6.85 -7.62
C SER A 83 -5.01 6.92 -7.26
N THR A 84 -5.56 8.13 -7.21
CA THR A 84 -6.99 8.37 -6.98
C THR A 84 -7.63 9.12 -8.15
N ILE A 85 -6.97 9.12 -9.31
CA ILE A 85 -7.49 9.70 -10.55
C ILE A 85 -7.51 8.63 -11.64
N ASP A 86 -8.44 8.76 -12.59
CA ASP A 86 -8.49 7.87 -13.76
C ASP A 86 -7.28 8.12 -14.68
N GLY A 87 -6.96 9.38 -14.91
CA GLY A 87 -5.85 9.80 -15.75
C GLY A 87 -6.00 9.43 -17.21
N ASP A 88 -4.96 9.68 -17.99
CA ASP A 88 -4.87 9.31 -19.39
C ASP A 88 -4.42 7.85 -19.58
N ALA A 89 -4.29 7.42 -20.85
CA ALA A 89 -3.84 6.06 -21.16
C ALA A 89 -2.42 5.76 -20.65
N ALA A 90 -1.50 6.74 -20.65
CA ALA A 90 -0.15 6.57 -20.18
C ALA A 90 -0.14 6.38 -18.65
N HIS A 91 -0.93 7.17 -17.92
CA HIS A 91 -1.09 7.04 -16.46
C HIS A 91 -1.67 5.68 -16.07
N ARG A 92 -2.73 5.21 -16.75
CA ARG A 92 -3.32 3.89 -16.51
C ARG A 92 -2.34 2.76 -16.79
N ARG A 93 -1.58 2.88 -17.88
CA ARG A 93 -0.53 1.92 -18.25
C ARG A 93 0.58 1.87 -17.18
N GLU A 94 1.04 3.01 -16.71
CA GLU A 94 2.08 3.07 -15.67
C GLU A 94 1.61 2.42 -14.37
N ILE A 95 0.35 2.62 -13.94
CA ILE A 95 -0.22 1.94 -12.78
C ILE A 95 -0.20 0.43 -12.98
N TYR A 96 -0.63 -0.06 -14.14
CA TYR A 96 -0.61 -1.49 -14.46
C TYR A 96 0.82 -2.05 -14.46
N GLU A 97 1.74 -1.41 -15.15
CA GLU A 97 3.13 -1.85 -15.23
C GLU A 97 3.82 -1.88 -13.85
N CYS A 98 3.62 -0.83 -13.04
CA CYS A 98 4.20 -0.79 -11.70
C CYS A 98 3.59 -1.82 -10.75
N ASN A 99 2.25 -1.89 -10.71
CA ASN A 99 1.57 -2.68 -9.68
C ASN A 99 1.43 -4.15 -10.11
N VAL A 100 0.95 -4.41 -11.32
CA VAL A 100 0.62 -5.78 -11.75
C VAL A 100 1.87 -6.47 -12.32
N LEU A 101 2.50 -5.87 -13.34
CA LEU A 101 3.67 -6.46 -13.97
C LEU A 101 4.86 -6.52 -13.01
N GLY A 102 5.07 -5.46 -12.22
CA GLY A 102 6.12 -5.44 -11.19
C GLY A 102 5.92 -6.52 -10.13
N THR A 103 4.68 -6.75 -9.66
CA THR A 103 4.36 -7.86 -8.76
C THR A 103 4.57 -9.21 -9.43
N HIS A 104 4.14 -9.39 -10.68
CA HIS A 104 4.39 -10.60 -11.44
C HIS A 104 5.89 -10.93 -11.53
N HIS A 105 6.73 -9.96 -11.89
CA HIS A 105 8.18 -10.15 -11.96
C HIS A 105 8.76 -10.54 -10.61
N LEU A 106 8.35 -9.87 -9.53
CA LEU A 106 8.82 -10.17 -8.19
C LEU A 106 8.45 -11.59 -7.76
N LEU A 107 7.19 -11.98 -7.89
CA LEU A 107 6.71 -13.31 -7.48
C LEU A 107 7.38 -14.42 -8.29
N ARG A 108 7.51 -14.24 -9.61
CA ARG A 108 8.22 -15.15 -10.48
C ARG A 108 9.69 -15.33 -10.05
N THR A 109 10.41 -14.23 -9.86
CA THR A 109 11.83 -14.29 -9.47
C THR A 109 12.02 -14.78 -8.04
N ALA A 110 11.11 -14.49 -7.13
CA ALA A 110 11.10 -15.04 -5.77
C ALA A 110 10.97 -16.58 -5.79
N ARG A 111 10.07 -17.12 -6.61
CA ARG A 111 9.92 -18.55 -6.81
C ARG A 111 11.20 -19.18 -7.41
N GLU A 112 11.72 -18.58 -8.48
CA GLU A 112 12.96 -19.03 -9.15
C GLU A 112 14.17 -19.04 -8.18
N ALA A 113 14.21 -18.10 -7.23
CA ALA A 113 15.28 -17.98 -6.22
C ALA A 113 15.06 -18.86 -4.97
N GLY A 114 13.94 -19.57 -4.86
CA GLY A 114 13.65 -20.41 -3.70
C GLY A 114 13.28 -19.63 -2.44
N VAL A 115 12.68 -18.44 -2.59
CA VAL A 115 12.14 -17.66 -1.47
C VAL A 115 11.11 -18.51 -0.73
N VAL A 116 11.22 -18.57 0.61
CA VAL A 116 10.37 -19.41 1.46
C VAL A 116 8.95 -18.86 1.52
N ARG A 117 8.79 -17.53 1.70
CA ARG A 117 7.47 -16.88 1.76
C ARG A 117 7.54 -15.43 1.29
N VAL A 118 6.48 -14.99 0.64
CA VAL A 118 6.24 -13.60 0.25
C VAL A 118 4.98 -13.07 0.92
N VAL A 119 5.07 -11.93 1.61
CA VAL A 119 3.90 -11.17 2.07
C VAL A 119 3.68 -9.99 1.13
N VAL A 120 2.54 -9.96 0.46
CA VAL A 120 2.16 -8.89 -0.48
C VAL A 120 1.17 -7.95 0.19
N THR A 121 1.45 -6.65 0.13
CA THR A 121 0.52 -5.63 0.63
C THR A 121 -0.68 -5.48 -0.30
N GLY A 122 -1.83 -5.96 0.15
CA GLY A 122 -3.13 -5.74 -0.47
C GLY A 122 -3.68 -4.34 -0.21
N SER A 123 -4.91 -4.10 -0.66
CA SER A 123 -5.64 -2.86 -0.42
C SER A 123 -7.11 -3.17 -0.18
N PHE A 124 -7.74 -2.44 0.74
CA PHE A 124 -9.19 -2.54 0.94
C PHE A 124 -9.99 -2.23 -0.34
N SER A 125 -9.43 -1.50 -1.29
CA SER A 125 -10.05 -1.26 -2.61
C SER A 125 -10.19 -2.53 -3.46
N ALA A 126 -9.52 -3.63 -3.09
CA ALA A 126 -9.71 -4.96 -3.66
C ALA A 126 -10.62 -5.86 -2.80
N VAL A 127 -11.29 -5.31 -1.81
CA VAL A 127 -12.30 -5.99 -1.00
C VAL A 127 -13.68 -5.59 -1.50
N GLY A 128 -14.52 -6.57 -1.79
CA GLY A 128 -15.89 -6.33 -2.23
C GLY A 128 -16.80 -5.89 -1.09
N HIS A 129 -18.02 -5.55 -1.43
CA HIS A 129 -19.11 -5.27 -0.48
C HIS A 129 -20.34 -6.09 -0.87
N ARG A 130 -21.23 -6.29 0.09
CA ARG A 130 -22.50 -6.98 -0.17
C ARG A 130 -23.40 -6.08 -1.01
N LEU A 131 -23.86 -6.59 -2.14
CA LEU A 131 -24.75 -5.82 -3.04
C LEU A 131 -26.19 -5.77 -2.50
N ASP A 132 -26.60 -6.77 -1.73
CA ASP A 132 -27.90 -6.87 -1.07
C ASP A 132 -27.99 -6.06 0.23
N ASP A 133 -26.87 -5.83 0.90
CA ASP A 133 -26.76 -5.01 2.10
C ASP A 133 -25.43 -4.25 2.14
N PRO A 134 -25.36 -3.07 1.51
CA PRO A 134 -24.13 -2.26 1.49
C PRO A 134 -23.71 -1.72 2.87
N SER A 135 -24.57 -1.84 3.90
CA SER A 135 -24.24 -1.44 5.27
C SER A 135 -23.57 -2.56 6.08
N ALA A 136 -23.63 -3.79 5.60
CA ALA A 136 -22.97 -4.91 6.26
C ALA A 136 -21.45 -4.82 6.13
N PRO A 137 -20.69 -5.17 7.18
CA PRO A 137 -19.24 -5.20 7.12
C PRO A 137 -18.73 -6.13 6.00
N SER A 138 -17.68 -5.69 5.31
CA SER A 138 -16.98 -6.52 4.34
C SER A 138 -15.97 -7.45 5.03
N ASP A 139 -15.70 -8.58 4.40
CA ASP A 139 -14.71 -9.56 4.86
C ASP A 139 -13.81 -10.03 3.69
N GLU A 140 -12.85 -10.90 4.00
CA GLU A 140 -11.88 -11.41 3.06
C GLU A 140 -12.47 -12.30 1.95
N THR A 141 -13.71 -12.76 2.09
CA THR A 141 -14.37 -13.64 1.11
C THR A 141 -15.06 -12.88 -0.02
N LEU A 142 -15.35 -11.60 0.21
CA LEU A 142 -16.08 -10.76 -0.75
C LEU A 142 -15.20 -10.33 -1.91
N GLN A 143 -15.69 -10.55 -3.12
CA GLN A 143 -15.04 -10.14 -4.35
C GLN A 143 -15.57 -8.79 -4.83
N VAL A 144 -14.71 -8.00 -5.46
CA VAL A 144 -15.09 -6.70 -6.04
C VAL A 144 -15.88 -6.91 -7.33
N TYR A 145 -17.07 -6.32 -7.37
CA TYR A 145 -17.93 -6.32 -8.55
C TYR A 145 -18.78 -5.04 -8.61
N PRO A 146 -19.03 -4.46 -9.79
CA PRO A 146 -18.46 -4.80 -11.10
C PRO A 146 -17.07 -4.19 -11.30
N PHE A 147 -16.13 -4.98 -11.84
CA PHE A 147 -14.74 -4.61 -12.03
C PHE A 147 -14.53 -3.38 -12.94
N GLU A 148 -15.36 -3.19 -13.94
CA GLU A 148 -15.26 -2.08 -14.90
C GLU A 148 -15.54 -0.70 -14.27
N ARG A 149 -16.19 -0.65 -13.12
CA ARG A 149 -16.46 0.62 -12.40
C ARG A 149 -15.33 1.06 -11.49
N LEU A 150 -14.33 0.21 -11.32
CA LEU A 150 -13.19 0.52 -10.46
C LEU A 150 -12.27 1.56 -11.12
N MET A 151 -11.64 2.37 -10.27
CA MET A 151 -10.53 3.23 -10.67
C MET A 151 -9.31 2.40 -11.10
N PRO A 152 -8.39 2.93 -11.92
CA PRO A 152 -7.22 2.18 -12.41
C PRO A 152 -6.37 1.57 -11.29
N TYR A 153 -6.18 2.29 -10.19
CA TYR A 153 -5.46 1.77 -9.02
C TYR A 153 -6.19 0.60 -8.38
N GLU A 154 -7.49 0.71 -8.17
CA GLU A 154 -8.33 -0.34 -7.59
C GLU A 154 -8.30 -1.61 -8.45
N ARG A 155 -8.48 -1.46 -9.78
CA ARG A 155 -8.31 -2.55 -10.75
C ARG A 155 -6.95 -3.23 -10.61
N SER A 156 -5.89 -2.42 -10.50
CA SER A 156 -4.54 -2.97 -10.35
C SER A 156 -4.39 -3.80 -9.07
N LYS A 157 -5.04 -3.41 -7.97
CA LYS A 157 -4.98 -4.16 -6.71
C LYS A 157 -5.75 -5.48 -6.78
N VAL A 158 -6.90 -5.52 -7.47
CA VAL A 158 -7.60 -6.78 -7.77
C VAL A 158 -6.71 -7.71 -8.61
N LEU A 159 -6.07 -7.18 -9.66
CA LEU A 159 -5.18 -7.96 -10.51
C LEU A 159 -3.92 -8.45 -9.76
N VAL A 160 -3.41 -7.68 -8.80
CA VAL A 160 -2.32 -8.12 -7.91
C VAL A 160 -2.73 -9.35 -7.09
N GLU A 161 -3.95 -9.39 -6.55
CA GLU A 161 -4.46 -10.59 -5.86
C GLU A 161 -4.47 -11.81 -6.80
N HIS A 162 -4.87 -11.65 -8.06
CA HIS A 162 -4.82 -12.73 -9.04
C HIS A 162 -3.39 -13.19 -9.33
N GLU A 163 -2.41 -12.28 -9.45
CA GLU A 163 -1.00 -12.66 -9.60
C GLU A 163 -0.48 -13.43 -8.36
N CYS A 164 -0.91 -13.05 -7.16
CA CYS A 164 -0.59 -13.80 -5.94
C CYS A 164 -1.15 -15.23 -6.00
N LEU A 165 -2.42 -15.40 -6.38
CA LEU A 165 -3.04 -16.72 -6.49
C LEU A 165 -2.40 -17.59 -7.58
N LYS A 166 -1.99 -17.00 -8.71
CA LYS A 166 -1.21 -17.70 -9.75
C LYS A 166 0.10 -18.21 -9.20
N ALA A 167 0.84 -17.36 -8.48
CA ALA A 167 2.12 -17.74 -7.87
C ALA A 167 1.95 -18.89 -6.85
N VAL A 168 0.85 -18.89 -6.09
CA VAL A 168 0.50 -19.98 -5.16
C VAL A 168 0.28 -21.28 -5.91
N ILE A 169 -0.49 -21.28 -7.01
CA ILE A 169 -0.70 -22.47 -7.85
C ILE A 169 0.63 -23.00 -8.41
N GLU A 170 1.57 -22.11 -8.68
CA GLU A 170 2.92 -22.43 -9.14
C GLU A 170 3.89 -22.86 -8.03
N GLY A 171 3.41 -22.94 -6.76
CA GLY A 171 4.14 -23.48 -5.63
C GLY A 171 4.87 -22.47 -4.74
N LEU A 172 4.70 -21.14 -4.95
CA LEU A 172 5.24 -20.13 -4.06
C LEU A 172 4.30 -19.89 -2.86
N ASP A 173 4.84 -19.83 -1.64
CA ASP A 173 4.08 -19.45 -0.47
C ASP A 173 3.86 -17.93 -0.44
N VAL A 174 2.64 -17.50 -0.77
CA VAL A 174 2.24 -16.09 -0.80
C VAL A 174 1.08 -15.85 0.15
N VAL A 175 1.20 -14.80 0.98
CA VAL A 175 0.13 -14.32 1.88
C VAL A 175 -0.13 -12.86 1.58
N MET A 176 -1.38 -12.43 1.63
CA MET A 176 -1.77 -11.05 1.35
C MET A 176 -2.16 -10.32 2.64
N ALA A 177 -1.46 -9.22 2.95
CA ALA A 177 -1.78 -8.32 4.06
C ALA A 177 -2.52 -7.10 3.53
N THR A 178 -3.85 -7.11 3.60
CA THR A 178 -4.72 -6.08 3.03
C THR A 178 -4.91 -4.94 4.03
N CYS A 179 -4.49 -3.73 3.66
CA CYS A 179 -4.55 -2.57 4.54
C CYS A 179 -5.64 -1.58 4.11
N CYS A 180 -6.16 -0.88 5.12
CA CYS A 180 -6.97 0.33 4.98
C CYS A 180 -6.08 1.58 4.89
N ALA A 181 -6.63 2.78 5.14
CA ALA A 181 -5.85 4.01 5.15
C ALA A 181 -4.86 3.99 6.33
N ILE A 182 -3.56 4.06 6.03
CA ILE A 182 -2.51 4.00 7.06
C ILE A 182 -2.28 5.39 7.64
N ILE A 183 -2.27 5.48 8.98
CA ILE A 183 -1.94 6.70 9.72
C ILE A 183 -0.81 6.43 10.72
N GLY A 184 0.17 7.33 10.79
CA GLY A 184 1.31 7.19 11.74
C GLY A 184 2.54 7.95 11.32
N GLY A 185 3.61 7.73 12.07
CA GLY A 185 4.92 8.33 11.81
C GLY A 185 5.66 7.71 10.61
N ASN A 186 6.83 8.28 10.32
CA ASN A 186 7.73 7.80 9.26
C ASN A 186 7.15 7.84 7.83
N ASP A 187 6.25 8.78 7.55
CA ASP A 187 5.74 9.07 6.21
C ASP A 187 6.65 10.12 5.53
N PHE A 188 7.90 9.73 5.22
CA PHE A 188 8.97 10.61 4.73
C PHE A 188 8.69 11.21 3.35
N LEU A 189 7.99 10.48 2.50
CA LEU A 189 7.43 10.98 1.25
C LEU A 189 5.92 11.09 1.44
N PRO A 190 5.44 12.21 2.03
CA PRO A 190 4.09 12.25 2.57
C PRO A 190 3.06 11.67 1.63
N SER A 191 2.36 10.66 2.11
CA SER A 191 1.20 10.06 1.45
C SER A 191 0.12 11.14 1.21
N ARG A 192 -0.94 10.84 0.49
CA ARG A 192 -2.04 11.81 0.35
C ARG A 192 -2.63 12.21 1.69
N LEU A 193 -2.83 11.23 2.58
CA LEU A 193 -3.29 11.50 3.94
C LEU A 193 -2.25 12.32 4.69
N GLY A 194 -0.98 11.92 4.67
CA GLY A 194 0.12 12.66 5.30
C GLY A 194 0.21 14.12 4.83
N ARG A 195 0.06 14.38 3.53
CA ARG A 195 -0.01 15.76 2.99
C ARG A 195 -1.22 16.51 3.53
N THR A 196 -2.40 15.88 3.58
CA THR A 196 -3.61 16.49 4.15
C THR A 196 -3.39 16.87 5.62
N LEU A 197 -2.70 16.00 6.40
CA LEU A 197 -2.35 16.31 7.79
C LEU A 197 -1.35 17.48 7.90
N CYS A 198 -0.34 17.50 7.05
CA CYS A 198 0.61 18.62 6.99
C CYS A 198 -0.11 19.93 6.60
N ASP A 199 -1.03 19.88 5.64
CA ASP A 199 -1.81 21.04 5.24
C ASP A 199 -2.76 21.51 6.35
N PHE A 200 -3.33 20.58 7.11
CA PHE A 200 -4.14 20.90 8.29
C PHE A 200 -3.31 21.65 9.33
N VAL A 201 -2.19 21.09 9.77
CA VAL A 201 -1.33 21.69 10.80
C VAL A 201 -0.79 23.06 10.38
N ASN A 202 -0.53 23.23 9.08
CA ASN A 202 -0.05 24.51 8.53
C ASN A 202 -1.20 25.49 8.21
N GLY A 203 -2.45 25.19 8.56
CA GLY A 203 -3.62 26.04 8.31
C GLY A 203 -3.98 26.20 6.82
N ARG A 204 -3.48 25.29 5.97
CA ARG A 204 -3.73 25.33 4.51
C ARG A 204 -5.00 24.59 4.10
N LEU A 205 -5.47 23.64 4.92
CA LEU A 205 -6.72 22.93 4.68
C LEU A 205 -7.92 23.84 4.95
N ARG A 206 -8.52 24.37 3.88
CA ARG A 206 -9.59 25.39 3.99
C ARG A 206 -10.99 24.81 4.00
N ALA A 207 -11.16 23.61 3.47
CA ALA A 207 -12.44 22.94 3.33
C ALA A 207 -12.27 21.43 3.21
N TYR A 208 -13.32 20.69 3.50
CA TYR A 208 -13.36 19.23 3.33
C TYR A 208 -14.76 18.78 2.91
N ILE A 209 -14.89 17.54 2.47
CA ILE A 209 -16.15 16.90 2.07
C ILE A 209 -16.61 15.95 3.19
N ARG A 210 -17.91 15.64 3.23
CA ARG A 210 -18.41 14.55 4.07
C ARG A 210 -17.90 13.22 3.58
N GLY A 211 -17.63 12.32 4.49
CA GLY A 211 -17.19 10.98 4.22
C GLY A 211 -16.36 10.46 5.39
N GLY A 212 -15.86 9.23 5.25
CA GLY A 212 -15.01 8.61 6.22
C GLY A 212 -14.17 7.52 5.55
N PHE A 213 -13.22 6.98 6.30
CA PHE A 213 -12.36 5.90 5.88
C PHE A 213 -12.14 4.93 7.03
N GLU A 214 -11.90 3.69 6.67
CA GLU A 214 -11.26 2.74 7.57
C GLU A 214 -9.79 3.08 7.74
N PHE A 215 -9.35 3.18 8.98
CA PHE A 215 -7.97 3.50 9.33
C PHE A 215 -7.28 2.34 10.03
N VAL A 216 -5.96 2.27 9.82
CA VAL A 216 -5.07 1.37 10.57
C VAL A 216 -3.81 2.14 10.96
N ALA A 217 -3.36 1.98 12.20
CA ALA A 217 -2.12 2.59 12.64
C ALA A 217 -0.91 1.93 11.95
N ALA A 218 0.11 2.72 11.60
CA ALA A 218 1.32 2.22 10.93
C ALA A 218 1.99 1.09 11.72
N ARG A 219 2.01 1.17 13.06
CA ARG A 219 2.55 0.11 13.92
C ARG A 219 1.73 -1.19 13.84
N ASP A 220 0.40 -1.07 13.74
CA ASP A 220 -0.49 -2.22 13.77
C ASP A 220 -0.47 -2.96 12.42
N ILE A 221 -0.43 -2.23 11.29
CA ILE A 221 -0.26 -2.85 9.98
C ILE A 221 1.13 -3.49 9.80
N VAL A 222 2.18 -2.93 10.39
CA VAL A 222 3.50 -3.56 10.46
C VAL A 222 3.43 -4.87 11.25
N ALA A 223 2.80 -4.87 12.43
CA ALA A 223 2.59 -6.09 13.20
C ALA A 223 1.77 -7.13 12.42
N GLY A 224 0.73 -6.68 11.68
CA GLY A 224 -0.05 -7.52 10.78
C GLY A 224 0.79 -8.18 9.68
N HIS A 225 1.72 -7.44 9.07
CA HIS A 225 2.64 -8.01 8.06
C HIS A 225 3.58 -9.07 8.66
N LEU A 226 4.10 -8.83 9.88
CA LEU A 226 4.92 -9.80 10.59
C LEU A 226 4.12 -11.07 10.93
N LEU A 227 2.88 -10.92 11.41
CA LEU A 227 1.98 -12.06 11.66
C LEU A 227 1.64 -12.83 10.38
N CYS A 228 1.40 -12.15 9.25
CA CYS A 228 1.22 -12.80 7.95
C CYS A 228 2.45 -13.61 7.55
N MET A 229 3.66 -13.09 7.81
CA MET A 229 4.91 -13.79 7.52
C MET A 229 5.06 -15.04 8.40
N GLU A 230 4.73 -14.96 9.67
CA GLU A 230 4.91 -16.05 10.64
C GLU A 230 3.79 -17.10 10.59
N ARG A 231 2.53 -16.66 10.48
CA ARG A 231 1.33 -17.48 10.75
C ARG A 231 0.32 -17.47 9.62
N GLY A 232 0.50 -16.64 8.59
CA GLY A 232 -0.44 -16.55 7.48
C GLY A 232 -0.54 -17.87 6.73
N ARG A 233 -1.75 -18.24 6.31
CA ARG A 233 -1.98 -19.39 5.45
C ARG A 233 -1.76 -19.02 4.00
N THR A 234 -1.03 -19.83 3.28
CA THR A 234 -0.73 -19.66 1.86
C THR A 234 -2.02 -19.42 1.05
N GLY A 235 -2.01 -18.42 0.18
CA GLY A 235 -3.13 -18.04 -0.66
C GLY A 235 -4.25 -17.27 0.04
N HIS A 236 -4.14 -17.02 1.35
CA HIS A 236 -5.13 -16.24 2.08
C HIS A 236 -4.78 -14.76 2.12
N LYS A 237 -5.82 -13.92 2.18
CA LYS A 237 -5.70 -12.51 2.53
C LYS A 237 -6.24 -12.28 3.94
N TYR A 238 -5.72 -11.24 4.60
CA TYR A 238 -6.11 -10.80 5.93
C TYR A 238 -6.30 -9.29 5.91
N ILE A 239 -7.46 -8.81 6.31
CA ILE A 239 -7.79 -7.39 6.36
C ILE A 239 -7.33 -6.81 7.71
N PHE A 240 -6.56 -5.75 7.65
CA PHE A 240 -6.12 -4.99 8.82
C PHE A 240 -6.80 -3.62 8.82
N SER A 241 -7.77 -3.48 9.71
CA SER A 241 -8.49 -2.26 10.01
C SER A 241 -8.58 -2.09 11.52
N THR A 242 -8.51 -0.87 12.01
CA THR A 242 -8.67 -0.55 13.43
C THR A 242 -10.01 0.07 13.68
N GLU A 243 -10.37 1.12 12.90
CA GLU A 243 -11.56 1.90 13.15
C GLU A 243 -12.00 2.67 11.90
N PHE A 244 -13.32 2.75 11.68
CA PHE A 244 -13.89 3.67 10.71
C PHE A 244 -14.07 5.03 11.38
N LEU A 245 -13.51 6.08 10.79
CA LEU A 245 -13.66 7.45 11.26
C LEU A 245 -14.27 8.32 10.17
N LEU A 246 -15.24 9.12 10.55
CA LEU A 246 -15.69 10.22 9.73
C LEU A 246 -14.61 11.31 9.67
N LEU A 247 -14.52 12.03 8.56
CA LEU A 247 -13.54 13.12 8.43
C LEU A 247 -13.73 14.21 9.47
N ASP A 248 -14.96 14.43 9.93
CA ASP A 248 -15.26 15.36 11.03
C ASP A 248 -14.58 14.91 12.34
N GLU A 249 -14.67 13.63 12.66
CA GLU A 249 -14.06 13.03 13.87
C GLU A 249 -12.54 13.09 13.78
N LEU A 250 -11.99 12.70 12.63
CA LEU A 250 -10.56 12.74 12.37
C LEU A 250 -9.99 14.16 12.50
N LEU A 251 -10.64 15.16 11.90
CA LEU A 251 -10.24 16.57 12.01
C LEU A 251 -10.40 17.11 13.44
N GLY A 252 -11.42 16.65 14.17
CA GLY A 252 -11.60 16.94 15.59
C GLY A 252 -10.44 16.42 16.44
N MET A 253 -10.02 15.18 16.22
CA MET A 253 -8.85 14.59 16.88
C MET A 253 -7.56 15.38 16.57
N PHE A 254 -7.37 15.79 15.30
CA PHE A 254 -6.21 16.61 14.93
C PHE A 254 -6.23 17.99 15.58
N THR A 255 -7.40 18.61 15.72
CA THR A 255 -7.56 19.86 16.47
C THR A 255 -7.11 19.68 17.93
N GLN A 256 -7.53 18.60 18.58
CA GLN A 256 -7.15 18.32 19.97
C GLN A 256 -5.64 18.13 20.15
N VAL A 257 -5.00 17.42 19.21
CA VAL A 257 -3.57 17.11 19.30
C VAL A 257 -2.68 18.29 18.88
N SER A 258 -3.08 19.03 17.83
CA SER A 258 -2.26 20.09 17.24
C SER A 258 -2.55 21.49 17.78
N GLY A 259 -3.72 21.70 18.40
CA GLY A 259 -4.23 23.03 18.76
C GLY A 259 -4.68 23.88 17.56
N VAL A 260 -4.61 23.37 16.33
CA VAL A 260 -5.05 24.08 15.12
C VAL A 260 -6.54 23.87 14.92
N ALA A 261 -7.29 24.94 14.70
CA ALA A 261 -8.73 24.86 14.49
C ALA A 261 -9.10 24.11 13.20
N SER A 262 -10.11 23.26 13.28
CA SER A 262 -10.65 22.56 12.12
C SER A 262 -11.20 23.54 11.07
N PRO A 263 -11.11 23.20 9.76
CA PRO A 263 -11.70 24.00 8.70
C PRO A 263 -13.22 24.13 8.91
N CYS A 264 -13.73 25.34 8.85
CA CYS A 264 -15.16 25.62 9.08
C CYS A 264 -16.05 25.27 7.87
N ARG A 265 -15.46 25.02 6.68
CA ARG A 265 -16.22 24.87 5.43
C ARG A 265 -16.34 23.42 5.02
N ARG A 266 -17.54 22.88 5.18
CA ARG A 266 -17.93 21.61 4.56
C ARG A 266 -18.44 21.88 3.14
N LEU A 267 -17.86 21.21 2.15
CA LEU A 267 -18.32 21.32 0.77
C LEU A 267 -19.37 20.23 0.50
N PRO A 268 -20.50 20.58 -0.15
CA PRO A 268 -21.47 19.57 -0.56
C PRO A 268 -20.89 18.60 -1.57
N ALA A 269 -21.05 17.29 -1.36
CA ALA A 269 -20.54 16.25 -2.28
C ALA A 269 -21.02 16.43 -3.74
N PRO A 270 -22.29 16.80 -4.03
CA PRO A 270 -22.72 17.03 -5.41
C PRO A 270 -21.96 18.15 -6.12
N LEU A 271 -21.61 19.22 -5.40
CA LEU A 271 -20.83 20.32 -5.96
C LEU A 271 -19.41 19.86 -6.33
N MET A 272 -18.79 19.03 -5.48
CA MET A 272 -17.46 18.50 -5.73
C MET A 272 -17.45 17.51 -6.90
N LEU A 273 -18.48 16.65 -7.02
CA LEU A 273 -18.65 15.76 -8.15
C LEU A 273 -18.80 16.55 -9.46
N ALA A 274 -19.65 17.55 -9.50
CA ALA A 274 -19.79 18.41 -10.67
C ALA A 274 -18.48 19.12 -11.04
N CYS A 275 -17.75 19.66 -10.06
CA CYS A 275 -16.43 20.27 -10.28
C CYS A 275 -15.41 19.25 -10.81
N SER A 276 -15.41 18.02 -10.30
CA SER A 276 -14.47 16.98 -10.74
C SER A 276 -14.77 16.53 -12.18
N GLU A 277 -16.05 16.39 -12.56
CA GLU A 277 -16.46 16.07 -13.92
C GLU A 277 -16.09 17.18 -14.91
N ILE A 278 -16.32 18.43 -14.55
CA ILE A 278 -15.93 19.59 -15.36
C ILE A 278 -14.40 19.61 -15.53
N THR A 279 -13.66 19.44 -14.44
CA THR A 279 -12.19 19.43 -14.48
C THR A 279 -11.65 18.27 -15.31
N SER A 280 -12.23 17.07 -15.16
CA SER A 280 -11.85 15.87 -15.93
C SER A 280 -12.17 16.07 -17.43
N PHE A 281 -13.32 16.67 -17.76
CA PHE A 281 -13.68 17.00 -19.12
C PHE A 281 -12.70 17.99 -19.77
N TYR A 282 -12.31 19.06 -19.03
CA TYR A 282 -11.32 20.02 -19.52
C TYR A 282 -9.94 19.40 -19.71
N LEU A 283 -9.44 18.63 -18.73
CA LEU A 283 -8.14 17.98 -18.82
C LEU A 283 -8.08 16.92 -19.94
N SER A 284 -9.16 16.18 -20.17
CA SER A 284 -9.21 15.18 -21.26
C SER A 284 -9.27 15.79 -22.66
N ARG A 285 -9.64 17.08 -22.80
CA ARG A 285 -9.80 17.74 -24.10
C ARG A 285 -8.63 18.67 -24.46
N PHE A 286 -7.84 19.10 -23.48
CA PHE A 286 -6.80 20.09 -23.68
C PHE A 286 -5.39 19.63 -23.24
N HIS A 287 -5.26 18.37 -22.85
CA HIS A 287 -4.02 17.63 -22.63
C HIS A 287 -4.13 16.25 -23.26
#